data_faf034924810559df6e7111eb3374e79
#
_entry.id   faf034924810559df6e7111eb3374e79
#
_cell.length_a   1.000
_cell.length_b   1.000
_cell.length_c   1.000
_cell.angle_alpha   90.00
_cell.angle_beta   90.00
_cell.angle_gamma   90.00
#
_symmetry.space_group_name_H-M   'P 1'
#
loop_
_entity.id
_entity.type
_entity.pdbx_description
1 polymer ?
#
loop_
_entity_poly.entity_id
_entity_poly.type
_entity_poly.pdbx_seq_one_letter_code
_entity_poly.pdbx_strand_id
1 'polypeptide(L)'
;HLAYLAQRNNQRIFQHLTVPQIVALILEEHGILADAYRFQLGTRYPEREYCVQYDESDLHFVQRLCAEEGIHFHFRHSAEAHLLVFGDDQTVFPRLGRPTAYVHDSGLVADEPVIKRFSLRLASRTTRTTRRDYD
;
A
#
# COMPACT_ATOMS: atom_id res chain seq x y z
N HIS A 1 8.49 4.88 -11.15
CA HIS A 1 9.60 4.66 -10.22
C HIS A 1 9.31 3.49 -9.27
N LEU A 2 8.14 3.40 -8.61
CA LEU A 2 7.83 2.30 -7.68
C LEU A 2 8.02 0.89 -8.31
N ALA A 3 7.72 0.72 -9.60
CA ALA A 3 7.91 -0.56 -10.29
C ALA A 3 9.37 -1.05 -10.31
N TYR A 4 10.35 -0.15 -10.19
CA TYR A 4 11.77 -0.55 -10.16
C TYR A 4 12.14 -1.30 -8.87
N LEU A 5 11.38 -1.12 -7.79
CA LEU A 5 11.57 -1.89 -6.56
C LEU A 5 11.37 -3.40 -6.77
N ALA A 6 10.63 -3.79 -7.82
CA ALA A 6 10.44 -5.20 -8.16
C ALA A 6 11.67 -5.86 -8.77
N GLN A 7 12.65 -5.08 -9.22
CA GLN A 7 13.84 -5.56 -9.91
C GLN A 7 15.02 -5.83 -8.97
N ARG A 8 14.92 -5.45 -7.69
CA ARG A 8 15.98 -5.64 -6.69
C ARG A 8 15.50 -6.58 -5.59
N ASN A 9 16.09 -7.78 -5.54
CA ASN A 9 15.92 -8.72 -4.44
C ASN A 9 16.98 -8.46 -3.37
N ASN A 10 16.59 -8.58 -2.11
CA ASN A 10 17.47 -8.36 -0.99
C ASN A 10 17.31 -9.41 0.12
N GLN A 11 18.37 -9.53 0.92
CA GLN A 11 18.39 -10.28 2.17
C GLN A 11 18.99 -9.37 3.23
N ARG A 12 18.14 -8.81 4.08
CA ARG A 12 18.55 -7.84 5.09
C ARG A 12 17.64 -7.81 6.29
N ILE A 13 18.11 -7.20 7.35
CA ILE A 13 17.43 -7.12 8.63
C ILE A 13 17.28 -5.65 9.00
N PHE A 14 16.09 -5.33 9.50
CA PHE A 14 15.77 -4.04 10.11
C PHE A 14 15.47 -4.27 11.60
N GLN A 15 16.02 -3.44 12.47
CA GLN A 15 15.82 -3.55 13.92
C GLN A 15 15.38 -2.21 14.50
N HIS A 16 14.48 -2.27 15.48
CA HIS A 16 13.99 -1.09 16.21
C HIS A 16 13.42 0.00 15.30
N LEU A 17 12.72 -0.41 14.24
CA LEU A 17 12.07 0.48 13.28
C LEU A 17 10.60 0.15 13.15
N THR A 18 9.78 1.18 12.95
CA THR A 18 8.37 1.03 12.56
C THR A 18 8.26 0.68 11.08
N VAL A 19 7.16 0.07 10.66
CA VAL A 19 6.92 -0.23 9.24
C VAL A 19 7.00 1.01 8.35
N PRO A 20 6.40 2.17 8.69
CA PRO A 20 6.57 3.38 7.89
C PRO A 20 8.03 3.83 7.74
N GLN A 21 8.86 3.67 8.78
CA GLN A 21 10.29 3.99 8.70
C GLN A 21 11.05 3.04 7.77
N ILE A 22 10.77 1.74 7.85
CA ILE A 22 11.36 0.74 6.94
C ILE A 22 10.98 1.05 5.48
N VAL A 23 9.70 1.33 5.23
CA VAL A 23 9.21 1.67 3.90
C VAL A 23 9.88 2.94 3.37
N ALA A 24 10.00 3.99 4.19
CA ALA A 24 10.68 5.23 3.83
C ALA A 24 12.13 4.97 3.41
N LEU A 25 12.91 4.22 4.20
CA LEU A 25 14.29 3.87 3.88
C LEU A 25 14.41 3.18 2.52
N ILE A 26 13.52 2.22 2.23
CA ILE A 26 13.55 1.50 0.97
C ILE A 26 13.22 2.43 -0.21
N LEU A 27 12.24 3.31 -0.05
CA LEU A 27 11.89 4.29 -1.09
C LEU A 27 13.06 5.22 -1.39
N GLU A 28 13.71 5.74 -0.35
CA GLU A 28 14.87 6.64 -0.46
C GLU A 28 16.06 5.97 -1.14
N GLU A 29 16.33 4.71 -0.84
CA GLU A 29 17.36 3.92 -1.53
C GLU A 29 17.12 3.78 -3.05
N HIS A 30 15.87 3.86 -3.47
CA HIS A 30 15.46 3.87 -4.87
C HIS A 30 15.33 5.28 -5.47
N GLY A 31 15.76 6.32 -4.75
CA GLY A 31 15.68 7.71 -5.19
C GLY A 31 14.26 8.29 -5.16
N ILE A 32 13.33 7.64 -4.46
CA ILE A 32 11.99 8.18 -4.21
C ILE A 32 12.08 8.97 -2.91
N LEU A 33 12.33 10.28 -3.02
CA LEU A 33 12.57 11.15 -1.89
C LEU A 33 11.26 11.66 -1.25
N ALA A 34 11.37 12.35 -0.12
CA ALA A 34 10.26 12.79 0.70
C ALA A 34 9.27 13.76 0.01
N ASP A 35 9.62 14.35 -1.11
CA ASP A 35 8.73 15.16 -1.95
C ASP A 35 7.85 14.30 -2.89
N ALA A 36 8.27 13.05 -3.17
CA ALA A 36 7.57 12.12 -4.04
C ALA A 36 6.66 11.14 -3.29
N TYR A 37 6.71 11.07 -1.97
CA TYR A 37 5.81 10.24 -1.17
C TYR A 37 5.33 10.93 0.10
N ARG A 38 4.24 10.42 0.69
CA ARG A 38 3.67 10.93 1.94
C ARG A 38 2.97 9.83 2.72
N PHE A 39 3.22 9.80 4.04
CA PHE A 39 2.42 9.02 4.97
C PHE A 39 1.29 9.88 5.56
N GLN A 40 0.05 9.43 5.42
CA GLN A 40 -1.16 9.99 6.02
C GLN A 40 -1.77 8.91 6.92
N LEU A 41 -1.16 8.69 8.06
CA LEU A 41 -1.47 7.59 8.98
C LEU A 41 -2.09 8.18 10.25
N GLY A 42 -3.24 7.64 10.64
CA GLY A 42 -3.95 8.00 11.88
C GLY A 42 -3.50 7.15 13.07
N THR A 43 -2.93 5.98 12.82
CA THR A 43 -2.51 5.02 13.84
C THR A 43 -1.01 5.14 14.14
N ARG A 44 -0.64 4.83 15.37
CA ARG A 44 0.78 4.64 15.74
C ARG A 44 1.17 3.19 15.50
N TYR A 45 2.28 3.00 14.81
CA TYR A 45 2.84 1.69 14.54
C TYR A 45 3.96 1.37 15.53
N PRO A 46 3.97 0.17 16.13
CA PRO A 46 5.02 -0.22 17.05
C PRO A 46 6.35 -0.39 16.31
N GLU A 47 7.43 -0.12 17.01
CA GLU A 47 8.77 -0.51 16.56
C GLU A 47 8.86 -2.05 16.57
N ARG A 48 9.38 -2.60 15.48
CA ARG A 48 9.69 -4.03 15.39
C ARG A 48 11.08 -4.26 15.91
N GLU A 49 11.22 -5.11 16.91
CA GLU A 49 12.53 -5.53 17.41
C GLU A 49 13.36 -6.14 16.28
N TYR A 50 12.69 -6.89 15.41
CA TYR A 50 13.32 -7.61 14.31
C TYR A 50 12.37 -7.73 13.12
N CYS A 51 12.82 -7.32 11.92
CA CYS A 51 12.09 -7.44 10.68
C CYS A 51 13.01 -7.87 9.56
N VAL A 52 12.72 -9.00 8.93
CA VAL A 52 13.57 -9.60 7.90
C VAL A 52 12.95 -9.46 6.54
N GLN A 53 13.75 -8.99 5.58
CA GLN A 53 13.54 -9.22 4.17
C GLN A 53 14.39 -10.43 3.78
N TYR A 54 13.77 -11.48 3.26
CA TYR A 54 14.46 -12.71 2.91
C TYR A 54 14.07 -13.17 1.50
N ASP A 55 15.01 -13.09 0.57
CA ASP A 55 14.89 -13.51 -0.82
C ASP A 55 13.61 -13.03 -1.53
N GLU A 56 13.22 -11.81 -1.23
CA GLU A 56 12.06 -11.15 -1.84
C GLU A 56 12.45 -9.80 -2.42
N SER A 57 11.70 -9.35 -3.45
CA SER A 57 11.93 -8.03 -4.02
C SER A 57 11.54 -6.93 -3.03
N ASP A 58 12.20 -5.76 -3.16
CA ASP A 58 11.88 -4.60 -2.32
C ASP A 58 10.40 -4.21 -2.45
N LEU A 59 9.82 -4.33 -3.65
CA LEU A 59 8.39 -4.06 -3.84
C LEU A 59 7.53 -5.04 -3.06
N HIS A 60 7.81 -6.35 -3.15
CA HIS A 60 7.06 -7.37 -2.43
C HIS A 60 7.16 -7.18 -0.92
N PHE A 61 8.37 -6.89 -0.43
CA PHE A 61 8.62 -6.62 0.99
C PHE A 61 7.80 -5.41 1.49
N VAL A 62 7.85 -4.28 0.77
CA VAL A 62 7.04 -3.09 1.10
C VAL A 62 5.54 -3.42 1.11
N GLN A 63 5.05 -4.13 0.08
CA GLN A 63 3.64 -4.51 0.00
C GLN A 63 3.22 -5.44 1.14
N ARG A 64 4.05 -6.41 1.50
CA ARG A 64 3.81 -7.33 2.61
C ARG A 64 3.73 -6.59 3.94
N LEU A 65 4.69 -5.72 4.23
CA LEU A 65 4.69 -4.92 5.45
C LEU A 65 3.47 -4.00 5.54
N CYS A 66 3.12 -3.35 4.45
CA CYS A 66 1.91 -2.51 4.38
C CYS A 66 0.64 -3.34 4.62
N ALA A 67 0.53 -4.54 4.03
CA ALA A 67 -0.61 -5.42 4.23
C ALA A 67 -0.71 -5.93 5.68
N GLU A 68 0.40 -6.23 6.34
CA GLU A 68 0.47 -6.65 7.74
C GLU A 68 -0.07 -5.57 8.70
N GLU A 69 0.20 -4.30 8.41
CA GLU A 69 -0.21 -3.15 9.23
C GLU A 69 -1.52 -2.50 8.77
N GLY A 70 -2.15 -3.00 7.70
CA GLY A 70 -3.37 -2.41 7.17
C GLY A 70 -3.14 -1.07 6.45
N ILE A 71 -1.93 -0.81 6.00
CA ILE A 71 -1.57 0.38 5.23
C ILE A 71 -1.86 0.11 3.76
N HIS A 72 -2.69 0.96 3.15
CA HIS A 72 -2.87 0.99 1.70
C HIS A 72 -2.03 2.11 1.08
N PHE A 73 -1.82 2.05 -0.24
CA PHE A 73 -1.20 3.16 -0.96
C PHE A 73 -1.88 3.42 -2.29
N HIS A 74 -1.82 4.67 -2.72
CA HIS A 74 -2.34 5.13 -4.00
C HIS A 74 -1.49 6.26 -4.55
N PHE A 75 -1.69 6.59 -5.82
CA PHE A 75 -1.01 7.70 -6.46
C PHE A 75 -1.96 8.89 -6.64
N ARG A 76 -1.45 10.08 -6.35
CA ARG A 76 -2.08 11.33 -6.73
C ARG A 76 -1.27 11.95 -7.86
N HIS A 77 -1.92 12.23 -8.96
CA HIS A 77 -1.31 12.78 -10.15
C HIS A 77 -1.70 14.24 -10.34
N SER A 78 -0.72 15.08 -10.67
CA SER A 78 -0.91 16.44 -11.17
C SER A 78 -0.22 16.58 -12.52
N ALA A 79 -0.30 17.77 -13.14
CA ALA A 79 0.40 18.03 -14.38
C ALA A 79 1.93 18.02 -14.20
N GLU A 80 2.39 18.35 -13.00
CA GLU A 80 3.82 18.56 -12.70
C GLU A 80 4.45 17.39 -11.95
N ALA A 81 3.64 16.58 -11.24
CA ALA A 81 4.18 15.56 -10.31
C ALA A 81 3.26 14.38 -10.07
N HIS A 82 3.86 13.32 -9.56
CA HIS A 82 3.19 12.13 -9.05
C HIS A 82 3.57 11.93 -7.58
N LEU A 83 2.59 11.94 -6.70
CA LEU A 83 2.77 11.73 -5.27
C LEU A 83 2.27 10.34 -4.89
N LEU A 84 3.12 9.53 -4.26
CA LEU A 84 2.74 8.27 -3.64
C LEU A 84 2.23 8.54 -2.23
N VAL A 85 0.99 8.17 -1.95
CA VAL A 85 0.35 8.39 -0.64
C VAL A 85 0.08 7.06 0.02
N PHE A 86 0.58 6.91 1.25
CA PHE A 86 0.28 5.79 2.15
C PHE A 86 -0.77 6.24 3.16
N GLY A 87 -1.78 5.41 3.40
CA GLY A 87 -2.86 5.68 4.33
C GLY A 87 -3.34 4.42 5.04
N ASP A 88 -3.95 4.59 6.20
CA ASP A 88 -4.53 3.51 7.01
C ASP A 88 -6.04 3.68 7.23
N ASP A 89 -6.63 4.72 6.62
CA ASP A 89 -8.05 5.00 6.71
C ASP A 89 -8.62 5.49 5.37
N GLN A 90 -9.91 5.26 5.13
CA GLN A 90 -10.58 5.65 3.89
C GLN A 90 -10.67 7.16 3.67
N THR A 91 -10.53 7.96 4.72
CA THR A 91 -10.56 9.43 4.63
C THR A 91 -9.37 10.02 3.88
N VAL A 92 -8.31 9.23 3.71
CA VAL A 92 -7.12 9.60 2.93
C VAL A 92 -7.41 9.73 1.42
N PHE A 93 -8.44 9.02 0.93
CA PHE A 93 -8.82 9.11 -0.49
C PHE A 93 -9.50 10.44 -0.80
N PRO A 94 -9.09 11.14 -1.87
CA PRO A 94 -9.76 12.37 -2.27
C PRO A 94 -11.19 12.05 -2.74
N ARG A 95 -12.13 12.91 -2.35
CA ARG A 95 -13.50 12.81 -2.89
C ARG A 95 -13.50 13.20 -4.35
N LEU A 96 -14.20 12.43 -5.17
CA LEU A 96 -14.47 12.81 -6.55
C LEU A 96 -15.41 14.02 -6.57
N GLY A 97 -15.14 14.99 -7.44
CA GLY A 97 -15.94 16.21 -7.54
C GLY A 97 -17.39 15.97 -8.01
N ARG A 98 -17.65 14.79 -8.61
CA ARG A 98 -18.98 14.35 -9.06
C ARG A 98 -19.14 12.84 -8.87
N PRO A 99 -20.38 12.33 -8.70
CA PRO A 99 -20.66 10.92 -8.72
C PRO A 99 -20.25 10.30 -10.07
N THR A 100 -19.64 9.12 -10.03
CA THR A 100 -19.36 8.34 -11.25
C THR A 100 -20.57 7.43 -11.52
N ALA A 101 -21.15 7.54 -12.71
CA ALA A 101 -22.31 6.72 -13.08
C ALA A 101 -21.91 5.23 -13.21
N TYR A 102 -22.80 4.35 -12.74
CA TYR A 102 -22.74 2.93 -13.08
C TYR A 102 -23.53 2.67 -14.34
N VAL A 103 -22.87 2.19 -15.39
CA VAL A 103 -23.50 1.84 -16.66
C VAL A 103 -23.22 0.38 -16.93
N HIS A 104 -24.27 -0.44 -16.84
CA HIS A 104 -24.17 -1.86 -17.23
C HIS A 104 -23.80 -1.93 -18.72
N ASP A 105 -23.02 -2.91 -19.09
CA ASP A 105 -22.42 -3.07 -20.42
C ASP A 105 -23.49 -3.04 -21.52
N SER A 106 -23.65 -1.88 -22.16
CA SER A 106 -24.60 -1.62 -23.23
C SER A 106 -23.94 -1.65 -24.62
N GLY A 107 -22.63 -1.97 -24.70
CA GLY A 107 -21.87 -1.92 -25.97
C GLY A 107 -21.61 -0.52 -26.50
N LEU A 108 -22.16 0.51 -25.88
CA LEU A 108 -21.92 1.92 -26.26
C LEU A 108 -20.63 2.44 -25.63
N VAL A 109 -19.89 3.24 -26.39
CA VAL A 109 -18.75 4.01 -25.87
C VAL A 109 -19.32 5.14 -25.01
N ALA A 110 -18.98 5.18 -23.75
CA ALA A 110 -19.37 6.26 -22.87
C ALA A 110 -18.47 7.48 -23.14
N ASP A 111 -19.09 8.65 -23.29
CA ASP A 111 -18.37 9.92 -23.49
C ASP A 111 -17.59 10.37 -22.23
N GLU A 112 -17.94 9.82 -21.09
CA GLU A 112 -17.34 10.09 -19.79
C GLU A 112 -16.90 8.80 -19.07
N PRO A 113 -15.94 8.86 -18.13
CA PRO A 113 -15.58 7.71 -17.31
C PRO A 113 -16.77 7.17 -16.52
N VAL A 114 -17.03 5.87 -16.65
CA VAL A 114 -18.16 5.16 -15.98
C VAL A 114 -17.66 3.88 -15.30
N ILE A 115 -18.38 3.43 -14.29
CA ILE A 115 -18.19 2.12 -13.68
C ILE A 115 -19.01 1.10 -14.48
N LYS A 116 -18.34 0.18 -15.17
CA LYS A 116 -18.99 -0.89 -15.94
C LYS A 116 -19.22 -2.15 -15.12
N ARG A 117 -18.36 -2.40 -14.15
CA ARG A 117 -18.40 -3.60 -13.31
C ARG A 117 -18.06 -3.27 -11.88
N PHE A 118 -18.87 -3.72 -10.95
CA PHE A 118 -18.60 -3.69 -9.52
C PHE A 118 -18.77 -5.10 -8.95
N SER A 119 -17.79 -5.57 -8.17
CA SER A 119 -17.87 -6.85 -7.49
C SER A 119 -17.43 -6.72 -6.04
N LEU A 120 -18.23 -7.28 -5.12
CA LEU A 120 -17.91 -7.36 -3.71
C LEU A 120 -17.69 -8.82 -3.33
N ARG A 121 -16.53 -9.14 -2.76
CA ARG A 121 -16.24 -10.46 -2.21
C ARG A 121 -16.16 -10.38 -0.69
N LEU A 122 -17.05 -11.10 -0.02
CA LEU A 122 -17.03 -11.29 1.43
C LEU A 122 -16.46 -12.68 1.74
N ALA A 123 -15.52 -12.74 2.67
CA ALA A 123 -14.93 -14.00 3.10
C ALA A 123 -14.80 -14.02 4.63
N SER A 124 -15.30 -15.11 5.24
CA SER A 124 -15.02 -15.39 6.65
C SER A 124 -13.60 -15.96 6.79
N ARG A 125 -12.85 -15.45 7.74
CA ARG A 125 -11.49 -15.92 8.04
C ARG A 125 -11.35 -16.13 9.55
N THR A 126 -10.36 -16.95 9.94
CA THR A 126 -10.01 -17.13 11.33
C THR A 126 -9.57 -15.81 11.94
N THR A 127 -10.24 -15.38 13.01
CA THR A 127 -9.96 -14.12 13.73
C THR A 127 -8.99 -14.31 14.89
N ARG A 128 -8.74 -15.57 15.31
CA ARG A 128 -7.85 -15.87 16.43
C ARG A 128 -7.16 -17.22 16.20
N THR A 129 -5.84 -17.23 16.39
CA THR A 129 -5.01 -18.46 16.42
C THR A 129 -4.35 -18.56 17.78
N THR A 130 -4.45 -19.73 18.43
CA THR A 130 -3.74 -20.02 19.67
C THR A 130 -2.67 -21.07 19.37
N ARG A 131 -1.43 -20.78 19.72
CA ARG A 131 -0.31 -21.75 19.69
C ARG A 131 0.11 -22.04 21.12
N ARG A 132 0.45 -23.28 21.40
CA ARG A 132 1.06 -23.70 22.66
C ARG A 132 2.34 -24.43 22.31
N ASP A 133 3.38 -24.09 23.02
CA ASP A 133 4.63 -24.82 23.01
C ASP A 133 4.61 -25.80 24.18
N TYR A 134 5.24 -26.96 24.02
CA TYR A 134 5.42 -27.94 25.07
C TYR A 134 6.91 -28.04 25.34
N ASP A 135 7.29 -27.79 26.61
CA ASP A 135 8.63 -28.07 27.13
C ASP A 135 8.81 -29.58 27.36
#